data_9cedda9c1216a626be8a9f217255078c
#
_entry.id   9cedda9c1216a626be8a9f217255078c
#
_cell.length_a   1.000
_cell.length_b   1.000
_cell.length_c   1.000
_cell.angle_alpha   90.00
_cell.angle_beta   90.00
_cell.angle_gamma   90.00
#
_symmetry.space_group_name_H-M   'P 1'
#
loop_
_entity.id
_entity.type
_entity.pdbx_description
1 polymer ?
#
loop_
_entity_poly.entity_id
_entity_poly.type
_entity_poly.pdbx_seq_one_letter_code
_entity_poly.pdbx_strand_id
1 'polypeptide(L)'
;MKKIELLAPAGTMEKMKMALLYGADAVYLAGKVFGLRAYGGNFTKEEMKEAVRYAHGMGKKVYVTVNIIPRNEDLEGLDDYLRYLEEIHVDAALISDLGVFSLAREVAPTLPIHVSTQASAANWRTVKVWKEMGAERVVLAREVSVKEMADIRKKVDIELEVFGHGAMCISWSGRCLLSNFFTHGKRQSNRGECIQACRFKYSVMEESRPGQYWPIEEDDHGTYIFNSKDLCMIDHIPELIEGGASSLKIEGRMKSVYYVAAVVAAYRKAIDTYYAERGAYRVREEWREELEKVSHRPYTTAFAFQEADHTAQEYVKSQPEQPYDFVGLILPSEEETTRVQQRNHFKVGETLEYLTPKGDVGLFTVGPLTNGEGEAVDRAPHPLEVLIMQTEMELPAYTILRRRAKHG
;
A
#
# COMPACT_ATOMS: atom_id res chain seq x y z
N MET A 1 -2.15 23.69 12.46
CA MET A 1 -1.23 22.69 11.87
C MET A 1 -2.01 21.95 10.80
N LYS A 2 -1.52 21.87 9.58
CA LYS A 2 -2.16 21.09 8.49
C LYS A 2 -2.23 19.62 8.94
N LYS A 3 -3.37 18.97 8.76
CA LYS A 3 -3.52 17.54 9.09
C LYS A 3 -2.62 16.71 8.19
N ILE A 4 -1.99 15.66 8.73
CA ILE A 4 -1.17 14.75 7.94
C ILE A 4 -2.05 14.06 6.89
N GLU A 5 -1.55 13.96 5.67
CA GLU A 5 -2.22 13.27 4.58
C GLU A 5 -2.05 11.75 4.73
N LEU A 6 -3.13 10.99 4.60
CA LEU A 6 -3.09 9.54 4.49
C LEU A 6 -3.12 9.14 3.01
N LEU A 7 -1.99 8.64 2.52
CA LEU A 7 -1.79 8.24 1.13
C LEU A 7 -1.87 6.72 0.98
N ALA A 8 -2.84 6.25 0.18
CA ALA A 8 -3.13 4.84 0.01
C ALA A 8 -2.76 4.32 -1.40
N PRO A 9 -2.44 3.01 -1.54
CA PRO A 9 -2.15 2.41 -2.83
C PRO A 9 -3.43 2.14 -3.64
N ALA A 10 -3.38 2.38 -4.96
CA ALA A 10 -4.44 2.05 -5.90
C ALA A 10 -3.88 1.27 -7.09
N GLY A 11 -4.02 -0.06 -7.08
CA GLY A 11 -3.63 -0.92 -8.20
C GLY A 11 -4.74 -1.06 -9.25
N THR A 12 -5.99 -0.85 -8.88
CA THR A 12 -7.17 -0.89 -9.77
C THR A 12 -8.17 0.18 -9.35
N MET A 13 -9.16 0.48 -10.21
CA MET A 13 -10.24 1.41 -9.89
C MET A 13 -11.02 0.98 -8.64
N GLU A 14 -11.26 -0.31 -8.44
CA GLU A 14 -11.92 -0.84 -7.24
C GLU A 14 -11.11 -0.54 -5.98
N LYS A 15 -9.79 -0.85 -5.98
CA LYS A 15 -8.90 -0.56 -4.84
C LYS A 15 -8.85 0.93 -4.53
N MET A 16 -8.85 1.77 -5.58
CA MET A 16 -8.88 3.22 -5.43
C MET A 16 -10.16 3.69 -4.74
N LYS A 17 -11.33 3.25 -5.23
CA LYS A 17 -12.61 3.59 -4.62
C LYS A 17 -12.65 3.19 -3.15
N MET A 18 -12.24 1.97 -2.84
CA MET A 18 -12.18 1.48 -1.46
C MET A 18 -11.22 2.31 -0.61
N ALA A 19 -10.01 2.62 -1.08
CA ALA A 19 -9.08 3.47 -0.34
C ALA A 19 -9.69 4.82 0.03
N LEU A 20 -10.31 5.50 -0.93
CA LEU A 20 -10.90 6.83 -0.72
C LEU A 20 -12.12 6.78 0.21
N LEU A 21 -12.99 5.80 0.05
CA LEU A 21 -14.18 5.61 0.88
C LEU A 21 -13.82 5.25 2.33
N TYR A 22 -12.74 4.51 2.54
CA TYR A 22 -12.25 4.11 3.86
C TYR A 22 -11.36 5.16 4.53
N GLY A 23 -11.18 6.33 3.91
CA GLY A 23 -10.64 7.51 4.57
C GLY A 23 -9.27 7.98 4.10
N ALA A 24 -8.75 7.46 2.97
CA ALA A 24 -7.56 8.05 2.36
C ALA A 24 -7.82 9.48 1.90
N ASP A 25 -6.82 10.35 2.04
CA ASP A 25 -6.85 11.73 1.54
C ASP A 25 -6.32 11.80 0.11
N ALA A 26 -5.45 10.87 -0.25
CA ALA A 26 -4.87 10.73 -1.58
C ALA A 26 -4.62 9.26 -1.92
N VAL A 27 -4.53 8.97 -3.20
CA VAL A 27 -4.12 7.66 -3.71
C VAL A 27 -2.93 7.79 -4.65
N TYR A 28 -2.08 6.75 -4.68
CA TYR A 28 -1.04 6.65 -5.70
C TYR A 28 -1.27 5.44 -6.59
N LEU A 29 -1.15 5.67 -7.88
CA LEU A 29 -1.37 4.67 -8.93
C LEU A 29 -0.27 4.71 -9.99
N ALA A 30 -0.31 3.82 -10.96
CA ALA A 30 0.61 3.81 -12.09
C ALA A 30 -0.12 3.58 -13.41
N GLY A 31 0.41 4.16 -14.47
CA GLY A 31 0.08 3.75 -15.83
C GLY A 31 0.71 2.41 -16.20
N LYS A 32 0.34 1.89 -17.37
CA LYS A 32 0.91 0.63 -17.91
C LYS A 32 2.40 0.73 -18.25
N VAL A 33 2.93 1.95 -18.31
CA VAL A 33 4.33 2.29 -18.63
C VAL A 33 4.93 3.16 -17.52
N PHE A 34 6.26 3.20 -17.44
CA PHE A 34 7.06 4.09 -16.57
C PHE A 34 6.88 3.91 -15.05
N GLY A 35 6.09 2.94 -14.58
CA GLY A 35 5.88 2.66 -13.16
C GLY A 35 6.56 1.39 -12.67
N LEU A 36 7.08 1.43 -11.43
CA LEU A 36 7.58 0.24 -10.72
C LEU A 36 6.40 -0.60 -10.21
N ARG A 37 6.07 -1.69 -10.76
CA ARG A 37 5.08 -2.73 -10.45
C ARG A 37 4.30 -3.14 -11.68
N ALA A 38 5.00 -3.71 -12.67
CA ALA A 38 4.40 -4.18 -13.92
C ALA A 38 3.17 -5.09 -13.71
N TYR A 39 3.17 -5.87 -12.64
CA TYR A 39 2.09 -6.82 -12.29
C TYR A 39 1.07 -6.29 -11.27
N GLY A 40 1.13 -5.03 -10.87
CA GLY A 40 0.36 -4.47 -9.76
C GLY A 40 -1.07 -4.01 -10.09
N GLY A 41 -1.59 -4.37 -11.27
CA GLY A 41 -2.73 -3.67 -11.86
C GLY A 41 -2.30 -2.24 -12.23
N ASN A 42 -2.45 -1.85 -13.46
CA ASN A 42 -2.01 -0.53 -13.94
C ASN A 42 -3.13 0.06 -14.80
N PHE A 43 -3.29 1.36 -14.72
CA PHE A 43 -4.37 2.09 -15.38
C PHE A 43 -4.03 2.36 -16.85
N THR A 44 -5.00 2.19 -17.74
CA THR A 44 -4.93 2.80 -19.08
C THR A 44 -5.02 4.32 -18.95
N LYS A 45 -4.79 5.04 -20.05
CA LYS A 45 -4.98 6.50 -20.06
C LYS A 45 -6.41 6.87 -19.71
N GLU A 46 -7.39 6.19 -20.26
CA GLU A 46 -8.83 6.39 -20.02
C GLU A 46 -9.22 6.12 -18.56
N GLU A 47 -8.79 4.99 -18.02
CA GLU A 47 -9.02 4.65 -16.61
C GLU A 47 -8.35 5.66 -15.67
N MET A 48 -7.16 6.16 -16.03
CA MET A 48 -6.46 7.17 -15.23
C MET A 48 -7.21 8.51 -15.22
N LYS A 49 -7.72 8.95 -16.36
CA LYS A 49 -8.56 10.14 -16.47
C LYS A 49 -9.85 10.01 -15.65
N GLU A 50 -10.48 8.82 -15.68
CA GLU A 50 -11.64 8.51 -14.84
C GLU A 50 -11.28 8.53 -13.35
N ALA A 51 -10.12 7.95 -12.98
CA ALA A 51 -9.61 7.92 -11.62
C ALA A 51 -9.42 9.34 -11.05
N VAL A 52 -8.79 10.22 -11.81
CA VAL A 52 -8.59 11.63 -11.43
C VAL A 52 -9.94 12.31 -11.24
N ARG A 53 -10.85 12.19 -12.21
CA ARG A 53 -12.19 12.79 -12.12
C ARG A 53 -12.95 12.29 -10.88
N TYR A 54 -12.92 10.98 -10.61
CA TYR A 54 -13.60 10.39 -9.46
C TYR A 54 -13.03 10.92 -8.13
N ALA A 55 -11.70 10.93 -7.97
CA ALA A 55 -11.05 11.41 -6.76
C ALA A 55 -11.32 12.90 -6.54
N HIS A 56 -11.18 13.73 -7.58
CA HIS A 56 -11.45 15.16 -7.51
C HIS A 56 -12.92 15.46 -7.17
N GLY A 57 -13.87 14.64 -7.67
CA GLY A 57 -15.29 14.72 -7.28
C GLY A 57 -15.54 14.49 -5.79
N MET A 58 -14.62 13.81 -5.10
CA MET A 58 -14.62 13.61 -3.65
C MET A 58 -13.73 14.61 -2.90
N GLY A 59 -13.09 15.58 -3.57
CA GLY A 59 -12.10 16.47 -2.98
C GLY A 59 -10.80 15.78 -2.56
N LYS A 60 -10.46 14.65 -3.21
CA LYS A 60 -9.29 13.81 -2.94
C LYS A 60 -8.27 13.94 -4.06
N LYS A 61 -7.03 13.46 -3.81
CA LYS A 61 -5.89 13.62 -4.71
C LYS A 61 -5.44 12.32 -5.35
N VAL A 62 -4.84 12.43 -6.53
CA VAL A 62 -4.26 11.31 -7.28
C VAL A 62 -2.80 11.62 -7.63
N TYR A 63 -1.90 10.74 -7.21
CA TYR A 63 -0.48 10.81 -7.56
C TYR A 63 -0.12 9.67 -8.50
N VAL A 64 0.62 9.96 -9.56
CA VAL A 64 0.99 8.97 -10.57
C VAL A 64 2.48 8.65 -10.48
N THR A 65 2.82 7.36 -10.38
CA THR A 65 4.21 6.94 -10.33
C THR A 65 4.84 6.92 -11.72
N VAL A 66 5.96 7.65 -11.88
CA VAL A 66 6.86 7.67 -13.03
C VAL A 66 8.27 7.41 -12.49
N ASN A 67 8.44 6.26 -11.84
CA ASN A 67 9.57 6.05 -10.93
C ASN A 67 10.41 4.79 -11.24
N ILE A 68 10.40 4.33 -12.48
CA ILE A 68 11.41 3.39 -12.97
C ILE A 68 12.79 4.07 -12.94
N ILE A 69 13.85 3.27 -12.97
CA ILE A 69 15.18 3.72 -13.31
C ILE A 69 15.33 3.49 -14.82
N PRO A 70 15.13 4.54 -15.66
CA PRO A 70 15.04 4.37 -17.10
C PRO A 70 16.42 4.15 -17.72
N ARG A 71 16.44 3.42 -18.83
CA ARG A 71 17.52 3.42 -19.80
C ARG A 71 17.12 4.33 -20.96
N ASN A 72 18.05 4.58 -21.89
CA ASN A 72 17.77 5.47 -23.03
C ASN A 72 16.55 5.01 -23.85
N GLU A 73 16.37 3.70 -24.02
CA GLU A 73 15.21 3.10 -24.69
C GLU A 73 13.87 3.35 -23.98
N ASP A 74 13.89 3.55 -22.66
CA ASP A 74 12.70 3.80 -21.85
C ASP A 74 12.27 5.29 -21.89
N LEU A 75 13.05 6.18 -22.49
CA LEU A 75 12.73 7.60 -22.61
C LEU A 75 11.78 7.88 -23.79
N GLU A 76 11.64 6.95 -24.71
CA GLU A 76 10.74 7.09 -25.86
C GLU A 76 9.27 7.19 -25.41
N GLY A 77 8.59 8.26 -25.82
CA GLY A 77 7.20 8.54 -25.46
C GLY A 77 6.98 9.04 -24.03
N LEU A 78 8.04 9.24 -23.24
CA LEU A 78 7.94 9.75 -21.87
C LEU A 78 7.49 11.21 -21.82
N ASP A 79 7.92 12.04 -22.77
CA ASP A 79 7.52 13.42 -22.90
C ASP A 79 6.00 13.56 -23.15
N ASP A 80 5.44 12.78 -24.07
CA ASP A 80 3.99 12.75 -24.32
C ASP A 80 3.22 12.23 -23.11
N TYR A 81 3.79 11.28 -22.37
CA TYR A 81 3.16 10.80 -21.16
C TYR A 81 3.15 11.85 -20.04
N LEU A 82 4.22 12.60 -19.85
CA LEU A 82 4.28 13.68 -18.86
C LEU A 82 3.31 14.83 -19.21
N ARG A 83 3.23 15.24 -20.49
CA ARG A 83 2.22 16.21 -20.95
C ARG A 83 0.80 15.70 -20.71
N TYR A 84 0.55 14.41 -20.95
CA TYR A 84 -0.74 13.79 -20.68
C TYR A 84 -1.11 13.84 -19.19
N LEU A 85 -0.16 13.56 -18.27
CA LEU A 85 -0.41 13.68 -16.82
C LEU A 85 -0.78 15.11 -16.41
N GLU A 86 -0.10 16.10 -16.98
CA GLU A 86 -0.42 17.52 -16.77
C GLU A 86 -1.82 17.87 -17.32
N GLU A 87 -2.15 17.41 -18.54
CA GLU A 87 -3.45 17.65 -19.20
C GLU A 87 -4.63 17.12 -18.39
N ILE A 88 -4.51 15.92 -17.82
CA ILE A 88 -5.58 15.32 -17.00
C ILE A 88 -5.58 15.82 -15.57
N HIS A 89 -4.70 16.78 -15.23
CA HIS A 89 -4.59 17.41 -13.92
C HIS A 89 -4.34 16.43 -12.76
N VAL A 90 -3.39 15.49 -12.91
CA VAL A 90 -2.96 14.71 -11.75
C VAL A 90 -2.32 15.64 -10.71
N ASP A 91 -2.51 15.33 -9.42
CA ASP A 91 -2.04 16.22 -8.34
C ASP A 91 -0.53 16.15 -8.13
N ALA A 92 0.16 15.10 -8.58
CA ALA A 92 1.62 15.05 -8.74
C ALA A 92 2.08 13.80 -9.51
N ALA A 93 3.26 13.91 -10.12
CA ALA A 93 4.04 12.77 -10.59
C ALA A 93 5.12 12.39 -9.56
N LEU A 94 5.23 11.09 -9.22
CA LEU A 94 6.30 10.58 -8.36
C LEU A 94 7.49 10.16 -9.22
N ILE A 95 8.56 10.93 -9.20
CA ILE A 95 9.76 10.76 -10.04
C ILE A 95 10.98 10.48 -9.17
N SER A 96 11.87 9.58 -9.62
CA SER A 96 13.10 9.23 -8.89
C SER A 96 14.37 9.53 -9.66
N ASP A 97 14.28 9.61 -10.99
CA ASP A 97 15.42 9.82 -11.88
C ASP A 97 15.59 11.30 -12.22
N LEU A 98 16.83 11.80 -12.20
CA LEU A 98 17.13 13.21 -12.47
C LEU A 98 16.84 13.62 -13.91
N GLY A 99 17.08 12.72 -14.87
CA GLY A 99 16.79 12.97 -16.29
C GLY A 99 15.28 13.08 -16.53
N VAL A 100 14.51 12.18 -15.93
CA VAL A 100 13.03 12.25 -15.97
C VAL A 100 12.51 13.51 -15.28
N PHE A 101 13.12 13.90 -14.17
CA PHE A 101 12.76 15.13 -13.47
C PHE A 101 13.00 16.37 -14.34
N SER A 102 14.19 16.46 -14.96
CA SER A 102 14.54 17.56 -15.87
C SER A 102 13.57 17.62 -17.06
N LEU A 103 13.31 16.48 -17.70
CA LEU A 103 12.35 16.40 -18.81
C LEU A 103 10.95 16.85 -18.38
N ALA A 104 10.48 16.43 -17.20
CA ALA A 104 9.17 16.85 -16.71
C ALA A 104 9.06 18.37 -16.53
N ARG A 105 10.12 19.02 -16.05
CA ARG A 105 10.17 20.49 -15.94
C ARG A 105 10.16 21.19 -17.28
N GLU A 106 10.73 20.56 -18.31
CA GLU A 106 10.76 21.09 -19.68
C GLU A 106 9.41 20.95 -20.38
N VAL A 107 8.80 19.75 -20.33
CA VAL A 107 7.64 19.43 -21.18
C VAL A 107 6.28 19.54 -20.47
N ALA A 108 6.26 19.55 -19.13
CA ALA A 108 5.07 19.66 -18.28
C ALA A 108 5.40 20.56 -17.06
N PRO A 109 5.68 21.85 -17.28
CA PRO A 109 6.23 22.74 -16.24
C PRO A 109 5.29 22.99 -15.05
N THR A 110 3.98 22.82 -15.22
CA THR A 110 2.99 23.02 -14.16
C THR A 110 2.64 21.73 -13.42
N LEU A 111 3.11 20.58 -13.91
CA LEU A 111 2.90 19.28 -13.24
C LEU A 111 3.67 19.25 -11.90
N PRO A 112 2.97 19.13 -10.75
CA PRO A 112 3.66 18.99 -9.47
C PRO A 112 4.51 17.72 -9.42
N ILE A 113 5.71 17.79 -8.83
CA ILE A 113 6.61 16.64 -8.73
C ILE A 113 6.88 16.31 -7.27
N HIS A 114 6.61 15.05 -6.91
CA HIS A 114 7.06 14.43 -5.68
C HIS A 114 8.25 13.52 -5.97
N VAL A 115 9.33 13.66 -5.21
CA VAL A 115 10.50 12.79 -5.35
C VAL A 115 10.18 11.43 -4.76
N SER A 116 10.26 10.37 -5.57
CA SER A 116 9.98 9.00 -5.13
C SER A 116 11.07 8.45 -4.21
N THR A 117 10.71 7.53 -3.32
CA THR A 117 11.65 6.83 -2.42
C THR A 117 12.81 6.14 -3.15
N GLN A 118 12.64 5.81 -4.44
CA GLN A 118 13.71 5.24 -5.28
C GLN A 118 14.88 6.21 -5.52
N ALA A 119 14.69 7.51 -5.28
CA ALA A 119 15.78 8.47 -5.26
C ALA A 119 16.69 8.35 -4.03
N SER A 120 16.30 7.51 -3.04
CA SER A 120 17.07 7.24 -1.81
C SER A 120 17.43 8.50 -1.02
N ALA A 121 16.49 9.46 -0.91
CA ALA A 121 16.71 10.69 -0.16
C ALA A 121 16.77 10.40 1.34
N ALA A 122 17.98 10.42 1.91
CA ALA A 122 18.24 10.04 3.30
C ALA A 122 18.85 11.17 4.16
N ASN A 123 19.08 12.36 3.61
CA ASN A 123 19.67 13.47 4.35
C ASN A 123 19.17 14.83 3.86
N TRP A 124 19.28 15.84 4.71
CA TRP A 124 18.78 17.18 4.44
C TRP A 124 19.42 17.87 3.22
N ARG A 125 20.69 17.54 2.88
CA ARG A 125 21.34 18.14 1.72
C ARG A 125 20.73 17.64 0.42
N THR A 126 20.46 16.34 0.30
CA THR A 126 19.76 15.75 -0.84
C THR A 126 18.35 16.32 -0.96
N VAL A 127 17.62 16.41 0.17
CA VAL A 127 16.26 16.99 0.19
C VAL A 127 16.27 18.45 -0.22
N LYS A 128 17.28 19.22 0.19
CA LYS A 128 17.46 20.63 -0.21
C LYS A 128 17.66 20.77 -1.73
N VAL A 129 18.52 19.94 -2.32
CA VAL A 129 18.76 19.96 -3.77
C VAL A 129 17.47 19.66 -4.53
N TRP A 130 16.71 18.64 -4.14
CA TRP A 130 15.43 18.35 -4.77
C TRP A 130 14.44 19.53 -4.70
N LYS A 131 14.38 20.21 -3.55
CA LYS A 131 13.59 21.43 -3.39
C LYS A 131 14.05 22.54 -4.36
N GLU A 132 15.35 22.77 -4.43
CA GLU A 132 15.94 23.80 -5.31
C GLU A 132 15.67 23.50 -6.79
N MET A 133 15.56 22.24 -7.18
CA MET A 133 15.14 21.80 -8.50
C MET A 133 13.63 21.98 -8.75
N GLY A 134 12.84 22.32 -7.72
CA GLY A 134 11.40 22.54 -7.84
C GLY A 134 10.51 21.37 -7.41
N ALA A 135 11.01 20.38 -6.66
CA ALA A 135 10.16 19.38 -6.05
C ALA A 135 9.29 19.99 -4.95
N GLU A 136 8.03 19.56 -4.87
CA GLU A 136 7.08 20.02 -3.84
C GLU A 136 7.09 19.10 -2.60
N ARG A 137 7.42 17.82 -2.79
CA ARG A 137 7.48 16.80 -1.73
C ARG A 137 8.62 15.83 -1.98
N VAL A 138 9.22 15.33 -0.90
CA VAL A 138 10.21 14.25 -0.96
C VAL A 138 9.73 13.05 -0.14
N VAL A 139 9.61 11.90 -0.79
CA VAL A 139 9.42 10.61 -0.11
C VAL A 139 10.78 10.15 0.41
N LEU A 140 10.94 10.14 1.71
CA LEU A 140 12.20 9.74 2.34
C LEU A 140 12.49 8.25 2.09
N ALA A 141 13.77 7.90 2.11
CA ALA A 141 14.19 6.51 2.17
C ALA A 141 13.61 5.83 3.43
N ARG A 142 13.25 4.55 3.33
CA ARG A 142 12.66 3.79 4.46
C ARG A 142 13.63 3.56 5.61
N GLU A 143 14.90 3.79 5.37
CA GLU A 143 16.01 3.66 6.30
C GLU A 143 16.22 4.92 7.14
N VAL A 144 15.46 6.00 6.88
CA VAL A 144 15.52 7.26 7.66
C VAL A 144 14.69 7.12 8.94
N SER A 145 15.31 7.38 10.08
CA SER A 145 14.66 7.38 11.38
C SER A 145 13.77 8.62 11.59
N VAL A 146 12.84 8.55 12.55
CA VAL A 146 12.00 9.70 12.96
C VAL A 146 12.84 10.89 13.40
N LYS A 147 13.95 10.64 14.10
CA LYS A 147 14.89 11.70 14.53
C LYS A 147 15.55 12.39 13.35
N GLU A 148 16.04 11.64 12.37
CA GLU A 148 16.67 12.20 11.16
C GLU A 148 15.63 12.95 10.32
N MET A 149 14.40 12.44 10.19
CA MET A 149 13.31 13.16 9.54
C MET A 149 13.06 14.52 10.19
N ALA A 150 13.01 14.58 11.53
CA ALA A 150 12.84 15.83 12.26
C ALA A 150 14.02 16.81 12.01
N ASP A 151 15.24 16.30 11.90
CA ASP A 151 16.41 17.11 11.57
C ASP A 151 16.39 17.63 10.12
N ILE A 152 15.91 16.83 9.19
CA ILE A 152 15.67 17.27 7.80
C ILE A 152 14.63 18.38 7.77
N ARG A 153 13.50 18.18 8.45
CA ARG A 153 12.38 19.16 8.49
C ARG A 153 12.79 20.51 9.06
N LYS A 154 13.64 20.55 10.09
CA LYS A 154 14.18 21.77 10.66
C LYS A 154 15.04 22.57 9.69
N LYS A 155 15.74 21.90 8.77
CA LYS A 155 16.70 22.50 7.85
C LYS A 155 16.12 22.84 6.47
N VAL A 156 15.06 22.13 6.06
CA VAL A 156 14.47 22.30 4.73
C VAL A 156 12.96 22.36 4.85
N ASP A 157 12.39 23.49 4.45
CA ASP A 157 10.94 23.67 4.43
C ASP A 157 10.35 23.11 3.12
N ILE A 158 10.04 21.80 3.15
CA ILE A 158 9.42 21.04 2.05
C ILE A 158 8.50 19.97 2.66
N GLU A 159 7.47 19.53 1.95
CA GLU A 159 6.67 18.41 2.42
C GLU A 159 7.49 17.11 2.45
N LEU A 160 7.44 16.39 3.57
CA LEU A 160 8.08 15.09 3.73
C LEU A 160 7.02 13.99 3.79
N GLU A 161 7.20 12.95 2.98
CA GLU A 161 6.37 11.76 2.96
C GLU A 161 7.17 10.57 3.49
N VAL A 162 6.57 9.78 4.36
CA VAL A 162 7.17 8.59 4.96
C VAL A 162 6.26 7.37 4.85
N PHE A 163 6.84 6.18 4.80
CA PHE A 163 6.05 4.97 4.89
C PHE A 163 5.59 4.72 6.33
N GLY A 164 4.31 4.38 6.48
CA GLY A 164 3.71 4.05 7.77
C GLY A 164 3.33 2.59 7.90
N HIS A 165 3.12 1.89 6.78
CA HIS A 165 2.67 0.49 6.81
C HIS A 165 3.04 -0.27 5.55
N GLY A 166 3.23 -1.59 5.71
CA GLY A 166 3.32 -2.57 4.62
C GLY A 166 4.71 -3.15 4.41
N ALA A 167 4.89 -3.87 3.32
CA ALA A 167 6.06 -4.69 3.08
C ALA A 167 7.37 -3.89 3.02
N MET A 168 8.38 -4.33 3.77
CA MET A 168 9.74 -3.82 3.69
C MET A 168 10.56 -4.57 2.63
N CYS A 169 11.55 -3.89 2.04
CA CYS A 169 12.53 -4.49 1.16
C CYS A 169 13.83 -4.74 1.91
N ILE A 170 14.48 -5.87 1.64
CA ILE A 170 15.82 -6.18 2.20
C ILE A 170 16.90 -5.23 1.65
N SER A 171 16.72 -4.73 0.44
CA SER A 171 17.68 -3.84 -0.20
C SER A 171 17.35 -2.39 0.08
N TRP A 172 18.39 -1.57 0.18
CA TRP A 172 18.25 -0.13 0.41
C TRP A 172 17.30 0.51 -0.60
N SER A 173 16.18 1.01 -0.10
CA SER A 173 15.12 1.64 -0.91
C SER A 173 14.75 0.87 -2.18
N GLY A 174 14.80 -0.47 -2.13
CA GLY A 174 14.39 -1.35 -3.23
C GLY A 174 15.39 -1.51 -4.37
N ARG A 175 16.63 -1.09 -4.22
CA ARG A 175 17.70 -1.26 -5.23
C ARG A 175 18.33 -2.65 -5.15
N CYS A 176 17.73 -3.64 -5.80
CA CYS A 176 18.10 -5.04 -5.73
C CYS A 176 18.33 -5.64 -7.12
N LEU A 177 19.38 -6.46 -7.26
CA LEU A 177 19.70 -7.18 -8.49
C LEU A 177 19.38 -8.69 -8.44
N LEU A 178 18.87 -9.20 -7.31
CA LEU A 178 18.60 -10.63 -7.15
C LEU A 178 17.68 -11.19 -8.23
N SER A 179 16.61 -10.47 -8.59
CA SER A 179 15.71 -10.93 -9.65
C SER A 179 16.39 -11.03 -11.00
N ASN A 180 17.24 -10.05 -11.33
CA ASN A 180 18.03 -10.08 -12.56
C ASN A 180 18.98 -11.29 -12.56
N PHE A 181 19.69 -11.50 -11.46
CA PHE A 181 20.62 -12.62 -11.30
C PHE A 181 19.92 -13.98 -11.44
N PHE A 182 18.88 -14.23 -10.66
CA PHE A 182 18.17 -15.53 -10.67
C PHE A 182 17.37 -15.82 -11.95
N THR A 183 17.04 -14.81 -12.73
CA THR A 183 16.27 -14.98 -13.97
C THR A 183 17.12 -14.79 -15.23
N HIS A 184 18.46 -14.73 -15.07
CA HIS A 184 19.39 -14.49 -16.18
C HIS A 184 19.00 -13.26 -17.04
N GLY A 185 18.68 -12.14 -16.36
CA GLY A 185 18.33 -10.88 -16.98
C GLY A 185 16.87 -10.74 -17.46
N LYS A 186 16.06 -11.80 -17.38
CA LYS A 186 14.68 -11.79 -17.88
C LYS A 186 13.73 -10.95 -17.02
N ARG A 187 14.02 -10.78 -15.71
CA ARG A 187 13.19 -10.00 -14.78
C ARG A 187 14.06 -9.09 -13.92
N GLN A 188 13.67 -7.83 -13.84
CA GLN A 188 14.46 -6.78 -13.17
C GLN A 188 13.65 -6.09 -12.07
N SER A 189 14.12 -6.17 -10.82
CA SER A 189 13.48 -5.52 -9.67
C SER A 189 13.32 -4.01 -9.88
N ASN A 190 14.33 -3.37 -10.49
CA ASN A 190 14.34 -1.93 -10.77
C ASN A 190 13.35 -1.50 -11.87
N ARG A 191 12.75 -2.46 -12.56
CA ARG A 191 11.67 -2.26 -13.55
C ARG A 191 10.31 -2.79 -13.08
N GLY A 192 10.20 -3.11 -11.79
CA GLY A 192 8.96 -3.57 -11.18
C GLY A 192 8.69 -5.06 -11.26
N GLU A 193 9.65 -5.84 -11.73
CA GLU A 193 9.52 -7.28 -11.99
C GLU A 193 10.19 -8.12 -10.88
N CYS A 194 10.15 -7.64 -9.64
CA CYS A 194 10.74 -8.35 -8.51
C CYS A 194 10.07 -9.71 -8.29
N ILE A 195 10.88 -10.79 -8.36
CA ILE A 195 10.43 -12.16 -8.09
C ILE A 195 10.39 -12.49 -6.60
N GLN A 196 10.77 -11.54 -5.75
CA GLN A 196 10.90 -11.72 -4.30
C GLN A 196 11.90 -12.82 -3.90
N ALA A 197 13.00 -12.93 -4.64
CA ALA A 197 14.02 -13.97 -4.42
C ALA A 197 14.56 -13.99 -2.97
N CYS A 198 14.62 -12.83 -2.30
CA CYS A 198 15.03 -12.74 -0.90
C CYS A 198 14.08 -13.48 0.09
N ARG A 199 12.95 -13.99 -0.39
CA ARG A 199 11.94 -14.71 0.40
C ARG A 199 11.83 -16.19 0.02
N PHE A 200 12.70 -16.63 -0.91
CA PHE A 200 12.79 -18.04 -1.27
C PHE A 200 13.64 -18.80 -0.26
N LYS A 201 13.37 -20.08 -0.18
CA LYS A 201 14.13 -21.05 0.57
C LYS A 201 15.43 -21.35 -0.14
N TYR A 202 16.57 -21.20 0.53
CA TYR A 202 17.90 -21.46 -0.01
C TYR A 202 18.72 -22.30 0.94
N SER A 203 19.67 -23.06 0.36
CA SER A 203 20.80 -23.62 1.12
C SER A 203 22.07 -22.92 0.66
N VAL A 204 22.80 -22.29 1.59
CA VAL A 204 24.07 -21.61 1.30
C VAL A 204 25.23 -22.35 1.95
N MET A 205 26.24 -22.64 1.17
CA MET A 205 27.51 -23.20 1.63
C MET A 205 28.63 -22.24 1.18
N GLU A 206 29.48 -21.84 2.14
CA GLU A 206 30.71 -21.10 1.83
C GLU A 206 31.87 -22.07 1.67
N GLU A 207 32.39 -22.23 0.47
CA GLU A 207 33.45 -23.20 0.14
C GLU A 207 34.77 -22.88 0.84
N SER A 208 35.05 -21.56 1.11
CA SER A 208 36.31 -21.12 1.74
C SER A 208 36.35 -21.33 3.25
N ARG A 209 35.22 -21.66 3.88
CA ARG A 209 35.08 -21.90 5.34
C ARG A 209 34.30 -23.17 5.62
N PRO A 210 34.81 -24.35 5.26
CA PRO A 210 34.12 -25.60 5.48
C PRO A 210 33.86 -25.82 6.98
N GLY A 211 32.59 -26.07 7.33
CA GLY A 211 32.15 -26.28 8.72
C GLY A 211 31.78 -25.02 9.49
N GLN A 212 31.89 -23.82 8.91
CA GLN A 212 31.29 -22.60 9.45
C GLN A 212 29.97 -22.32 8.74
N TYR A 213 28.89 -22.54 9.45
CA TYR A 213 27.55 -22.20 8.98
C TYR A 213 27.20 -20.82 9.56
N TRP A 214 26.85 -19.89 8.69
CA TRP A 214 26.17 -18.67 9.12
C TRP A 214 24.80 -19.12 9.65
N PRO A 215 24.27 -18.50 10.73
CA PRO A 215 22.96 -18.85 11.24
C PRO A 215 21.91 -18.49 10.17
N ILE A 216 21.66 -19.46 9.34
CA ILE A 216 20.53 -19.48 8.44
C ILE A 216 19.58 -20.38 9.22
N GLU A 217 18.52 -19.82 9.80
CA GLU A 217 17.57 -20.63 10.53
C GLU A 217 16.88 -21.56 9.52
N GLU A 218 16.95 -22.85 9.81
CA GLU A 218 16.34 -23.90 9.04
C GLU A 218 15.21 -24.49 9.88
N ASP A 219 14.01 -24.51 9.32
CA ASP A 219 12.91 -25.30 9.86
C ASP A 219 12.59 -26.45 8.91
N ASP A 220 11.59 -27.28 9.24
CA ASP A 220 11.11 -28.38 8.39
C ASP A 220 10.62 -27.92 7.01
N HIS A 221 10.55 -26.60 6.78
CA HIS A 221 10.11 -25.97 5.54
C HIS A 221 11.26 -25.27 4.78
N GLY A 222 12.46 -25.09 5.36
CA GLY A 222 13.74 -24.66 4.73
C GLY A 222 14.46 -23.46 5.34
N THR A 223 15.43 -23.00 4.57
CA THR A 223 16.39 -22.00 4.96
C THR A 223 15.98 -20.62 4.43
N TYR A 224 15.86 -19.63 5.32
CA TYR A 224 15.50 -18.24 4.98
C TYR A 224 16.74 -17.36 5.10
N ILE A 225 17.14 -16.69 4.01
CA ILE A 225 18.31 -15.80 4.02
C ILE A 225 17.89 -14.37 4.39
N PHE A 226 16.77 -13.88 3.82
CA PHE A 226 16.34 -12.48 3.94
C PHE A 226 14.82 -12.40 3.81
N ASN A 227 14.08 -12.36 4.90
CA ASN A 227 12.63 -12.22 4.85
C ASN A 227 12.20 -11.08 5.80
N SER A 228 12.19 -9.85 5.29
CA SER A 228 11.84 -8.68 6.09
C SER A 228 10.42 -8.78 6.64
N LYS A 229 10.25 -8.46 7.91
CA LYS A 229 8.96 -8.19 8.56
C LYS A 229 8.27 -7.02 7.86
N ASP A 230 6.97 -6.90 8.03
CA ASP A 230 6.21 -5.79 7.47
C ASP A 230 6.28 -4.56 8.43
N LEU A 231 6.41 -3.36 7.87
CA LEU A 231 6.40 -2.12 8.64
C LEU A 231 5.01 -1.88 9.21
N CYS A 232 4.93 -1.49 10.48
CA CYS A 232 3.71 -1.00 11.11
C CYS A 232 4.02 0.13 12.10
N MET A 233 3.53 1.34 11.78
CA MET A 233 3.74 2.54 12.58
C MET A 233 2.45 3.03 13.24
N ILE A 234 1.44 2.17 13.38
CA ILE A 234 0.13 2.55 13.94
C ILE A 234 0.24 3.09 15.38
N ASP A 235 1.19 2.57 16.14
CA ASP A 235 1.44 2.97 17.52
C ASP A 235 2.18 4.29 17.65
N HIS A 236 2.75 4.78 16.54
CA HIS A 236 3.69 5.89 16.50
C HIS A 236 3.20 7.07 15.65
N ILE A 237 1.88 7.23 15.54
CA ILE A 237 1.26 8.36 14.82
C ILE A 237 1.72 9.72 15.37
N PRO A 238 1.76 9.94 16.72
CA PRO A 238 2.28 11.19 17.28
C PRO A 238 3.71 11.50 16.83
N GLU A 239 4.61 10.51 16.96
CA GLU A 239 6.04 10.69 16.65
C GLU A 239 6.28 11.03 15.19
N LEU A 240 5.50 10.43 14.28
CA LEU A 240 5.58 10.74 12.85
C LEU A 240 5.10 12.17 12.55
N ILE A 241 3.97 12.58 13.13
CA ILE A 241 3.41 13.92 12.93
C ILE A 241 4.31 15.00 13.55
N GLU A 242 4.75 14.79 14.78
CA GLU A 242 5.61 15.72 15.52
C GLU A 242 7.03 15.77 14.93
N GLY A 243 7.51 14.64 14.37
CA GLY A 243 8.74 14.55 13.60
C GLY A 243 8.69 15.27 12.25
N GLY A 244 7.52 15.77 11.83
CA GLY A 244 7.35 16.64 10.67
C GLY A 244 6.91 15.96 9.38
N ALA A 245 6.39 14.73 9.44
CA ALA A 245 5.77 14.08 8.29
C ALA A 245 4.55 14.88 7.83
N SER A 246 4.48 15.17 6.54
CA SER A 246 3.34 15.82 5.87
C SER A 246 2.37 14.81 5.27
N SER A 247 2.88 13.62 4.90
CA SER A 247 2.11 12.53 4.31
C SER A 247 2.58 11.19 4.85
N LEU A 248 1.63 10.33 5.20
CA LEU A 248 1.83 8.96 5.65
C LEU A 248 1.40 7.99 4.55
N LYS A 249 2.34 7.25 4.00
CA LYS A 249 2.14 6.34 2.87
C LYS A 249 1.96 4.90 3.32
N ILE A 250 0.89 4.28 2.82
CA ILE A 250 0.65 2.85 2.96
C ILE A 250 1.21 2.12 1.73
N GLU A 251 2.08 1.12 1.94
CA GLU A 251 2.51 0.19 0.88
C GLU A 251 1.51 -0.96 0.76
N GLY A 252 1.17 -1.36 -0.47
CA GLY A 252 0.22 -2.44 -0.66
C GLY A 252 -0.41 -2.50 -2.04
N ARG A 253 0.24 -1.95 -3.08
CA ARG A 253 -0.35 -1.92 -4.44
C ARG A 253 -0.70 -3.31 -4.98
N MET A 254 0.08 -4.34 -4.59
CA MET A 254 -0.16 -5.75 -4.93
C MET A 254 -1.18 -6.44 -4.01
N LYS A 255 -1.51 -5.84 -2.88
CA LYS A 255 -2.41 -6.42 -1.87
C LYS A 255 -3.88 -6.40 -2.32
N SER A 256 -4.73 -7.14 -1.61
CA SER A 256 -6.17 -7.24 -1.92
C SER A 256 -6.93 -5.94 -1.63
N VAL A 257 -8.14 -5.84 -2.16
CA VAL A 257 -9.11 -4.76 -1.85
C VAL A 257 -9.38 -4.71 -0.34
N TYR A 258 -9.55 -5.87 0.30
CA TYR A 258 -9.76 -6.00 1.74
C TYR A 258 -8.60 -5.41 2.54
N TYR A 259 -7.34 -5.74 2.18
CA TYR A 259 -6.16 -5.17 2.83
C TYR A 259 -6.16 -3.64 2.77
N VAL A 260 -6.38 -3.08 1.59
CA VAL A 260 -6.35 -1.62 1.41
C VAL A 260 -7.41 -0.95 2.29
N ALA A 261 -8.64 -1.45 2.29
CA ALA A 261 -9.73 -0.89 3.07
C ALA A 261 -9.46 -0.96 4.57
N ALA A 262 -9.09 -2.13 5.10
CA ALA A 262 -8.87 -2.34 6.53
C ALA A 262 -7.69 -1.51 7.06
N VAL A 263 -6.56 -1.51 6.35
CA VAL A 263 -5.38 -0.72 6.76
C VAL A 263 -5.69 0.77 6.73
N VAL A 264 -6.32 1.27 5.67
CA VAL A 264 -6.67 2.68 5.57
C VAL A 264 -7.64 3.10 6.68
N ALA A 265 -8.67 2.28 6.98
CA ALA A 265 -9.61 2.56 8.07
C ALA A 265 -8.92 2.66 9.43
N ALA A 266 -8.02 1.70 9.74
CA ALA A 266 -7.29 1.70 11.01
C ALA A 266 -6.41 2.96 11.15
N TYR A 267 -5.62 3.29 10.12
CA TYR A 267 -4.78 4.50 10.13
C TYR A 267 -5.59 5.79 10.14
N ARG A 268 -6.73 5.84 9.43
CA ARG A 268 -7.63 7.00 9.47
C ARG A 268 -8.16 7.25 10.86
N LYS A 269 -8.65 6.22 11.55
CA LYS A 269 -9.12 6.31 12.93
C LYS A 269 -8.02 6.78 13.88
N ALA A 270 -6.81 6.22 13.77
CA ALA A 270 -5.67 6.61 14.61
C ALA A 270 -5.28 8.08 14.40
N ILE A 271 -5.18 8.53 13.14
CA ILE A 271 -4.86 9.93 12.79
C ILE A 271 -5.97 10.86 13.29
N ASP A 272 -7.23 10.54 13.08
CA ASP A 272 -8.35 11.39 13.50
C ASP A 272 -8.43 11.52 15.01
N THR A 273 -8.22 10.42 15.73
CA THR A 273 -8.15 10.40 17.20
C THR A 273 -7.00 11.27 17.70
N TYR A 274 -5.81 11.20 17.07
CA TYR A 274 -4.69 12.06 17.46
C TYR A 274 -5.04 13.55 17.37
N TYR A 275 -5.71 13.97 16.29
CA TYR A 275 -6.09 15.38 16.14
C TYR A 275 -7.26 15.80 17.06
N ALA A 276 -8.16 14.89 17.38
CA ALA A 276 -9.28 15.13 18.30
C ALA A 276 -8.84 15.14 19.77
N GLU A 277 -7.93 14.24 20.16
CA GLU A 277 -7.56 13.97 21.56
C GLU A 277 -6.07 14.24 21.84
N ARG A 278 -5.48 15.27 21.21
CA ARG A 278 -4.02 15.50 21.13
C ARG A 278 -3.27 15.36 22.46
N GLY A 279 -3.83 15.89 23.56
CA GLY A 279 -3.22 15.81 24.90
C GLY A 279 -3.50 14.49 25.64
N ALA A 280 -4.46 13.70 25.16
CA ALA A 280 -4.92 12.46 25.79
C ALA A 280 -4.82 11.23 24.84
N TYR A 281 -4.21 11.39 23.68
CA TYR A 281 -4.07 10.31 22.70
C TYR A 281 -3.52 9.03 23.32
N ARG A 282 -4.17 7.93 23.03
CA ARG A 282 -3.72 6.58 23.36
C ARG A 282 -3.96 5.68 22.17
N VAL A 283 -3.00 4.81 21.93
CA VAL A 283 -3.16 3.72 20.95
C VAL A 283 -4.28 2.81 21.42
N ARG A 284 -5.19 2.45 20.53
CA ARG A 284 -6.30 1.56 20.83
C ARG A 284 -6.01 0.19 20.27
N GLU A 285 -6.26 -0.86 21.06
CA GLU A 285 -5.98 -2.25 20.70
C GLU A 285 -6.77 -2.67 19.45
N GLU A 286 -8.00 -2.17 19.30
CA GLU A 286 -8.85 -2.43 18.13
C GLU A 286 -8.20 -2.06 16.78
N TRP A 287 -7.27 -1.08 16.76
CA TRP A 287 -6.55 -0.74 15.53
C TRP A 287 -5.49 -1.77 15.18
N ARG A 288 -4.80 -2.30 16.19
CA ARG A 288 -3.81 -3.38 16.01
C ARG A 288 -4.49 -4.67 15.56
N GLU A 289 -5.57 -5.05 16.27
CA GLU A 289 -6.38 -6.23 15.91
C GLU A 289 -6.88 -6.15 14.47
N GLU A 290 -7.29 -4.95 14.01
CA GLU A 290 -7.74 -4.77 12.63
C GLU A 290 -6.61 -5.01 11.61
N LEU A 291 -5.40 -4.56 11.92
CA LEU A 291 -4.23 -4.79 11.07
C LEU A 291 -3.76 -6.25 11.08
N GLU A 292 -4.00 -6.98 12.15
CA GLU A 292 -3.70 -8.42 12.23
C GLU A 292 -4.69 -9.27 11.44
N LYS A 293 -5.87 -8.76 11.10
CA LYS A 293 -6.88 -9.50 10.31
C LYS A 293 -6.57 -9.59 8.83
N VAL A 294 -5.69 -8.74 8.30
CA VAL A 294 -5.31 -8.74 6.89
C VAL A 294 -4.07 -9.59 6.64
N SER A 295 -3.75 -9.86 5.35
CA SER A 295 -2.54 -10.62 5.02
C SER A 295 -1.28 -9.82 5.32
N HIS A 296 -0.51 -10.25 6.31
CA HIS A 296 0.72 -9.60 6.77
C HIS A 296 1.80 -10.60 7.20
N ARG A 297 3.04 -10.13 7.31
CA ARG A 297 4.12 -10.77 8.09
C ARG A 297 4.14 -10.16 9.48
N PRO A 298 4.86 -10.76 10.44
CA PRO A 298 5.09 -10.11 11.74
C PRO A 298 5.49 -8.65 11.55
N TYR A 299 4.99 -7.78 12.41
CA TYR A 299 5.21 -6.35 12.30
C TYR A 299 6.50 -5.88 12.97
N THR A 300 7.07 -4.80 12.45
CA THR A 300 8.26 -4.12 12.97
C THR A 300 8.16 -2.61 12.72
N THR A 301 8.86 -1.82 13.52
CA THR A 301 9.09 -0.39 13.25
C THR A 301 10.31 -0.17 12.34
N ALA A 302 10.98 -1.23 11.91
CA ALA A 302 12.16 -1.21 11.06
C ALA A 302 13.22 -0.18 11.55
N PHE A 303 13.57 0.80 10.74
CA PHE A 303 14.59 1.82 11.04
C PHE A 303 14.04 3.05 11.79
N ALA A 304 12.74 3.11 12.11
CA ALA A 304 12.13 4.34 12.61
C ALA A 304 12.76 4.87 13.91
N PHE A 305 13.22 3.98 14.82
CA PHE A 305 13.76 4.34 16.14
C PHE A 305 15.15 3.81 16.40
N GLN A 306 15.62 2.85 15.62
CA GLN A 306 16.92 2.20 15.77
C GLN A 306 17.40 1.69 14.39
N GLU A 307 18.65 1.28 14.29
CA GLU A 307 19.11 0.52 13.13
C GLU A 307 18.39 -0.83 13.09
N ALA A 308 17.89 -1.21 11.93
CA ALA A 308 17.25 -2.50 11.75
C ALA A 308 18.31 -3.61 11.72
N ASP A 309 18.25 -4.49 12.68
CA ASP A 309 19.09 -5.66 12.81
C ASP A 309 18.35 -6.96 12.42
N HIS A 310 18.86 -8.11 12.85
CA HIS A 310 18.25 -9.41 12.64
C HIS A 310 16.79 -9.50 13.18
N THR A 311 16.42 -8.70 14.18
CA THR A 311 15.05 -8.71 14.74
C THR A 311 14.01 -8.13 13.80
N ALA A 312 14.43 -7.39 12.76
CA ALA A 312 13.55 -6.88 11.69
C ALA A 312 13.31 -7.91 10.58
N GLN A 313 13.85 -9.12 10.71
CA GLN A 313 13.69 -10.22 9.77
C GLN A 313 12.79 -11.31 10.36
N GLU A 314 12.09 -12.04 9.48
CA GLU A 314 11.27 -13.20 9.82
C GLU A 314 11.96 -14.46 9.30
N TYR A 315 12.33 -15.35 10.20
CA TYR A 315 13.08 -16.57 9.86
C TYR A 315 12.21 -17.84 9.92
N VAL A 316 11.08 -17.79 10.63
CA VAL A 316 10.25 -18.98 10.90
C VAL A 316 9.30 -19.27 9.75
N LYS A 317 8.67 -18.24 9.15
CA LYS A 317 7.66 -18.41 8.11
C LYS A 317 8.00 -17.62 6.84
N SER A 318 8.02 -18.27 5.68
CA SER A 318 8.18 -17.59 4.37
C SER A 318 6.89 -16.95 3.87
N GLN A 319 5.75 -17.54 4.22
CA GLN A 319 4.44 -17.08 3.77
C GLN A 319 3.86 -16.03 4.73
N PRO A 320 3.17 -15.00 4.23
CA PRO A 320 2.41 -14.10 5.08
C PRO A 320 1.26 -14.85 5.76
N GLU A 321 0.94 -14.45 6.98
CA GLU A 321 -0.26 -14.89 7.66
C GLU A 321 -1.51 -14.32 6.99
N GLN A 322 -2.59 -15.07 6.98
CA GLN A 322 -3.89 -14.63 6.47
C GLN A 322 -4.99 -15.15 7.41
N PRO A 323 -5.18 -14.49 8.56
CA PRO A 323 -6.08 -14.97 9.59
C PRO A 323 -7.56 -14.87 9.23
N TYR A 324 -7.92 -14.00 8.28
CA TYR A 324 -9.30 -13.78 7.85
C TYR A 324 -9.48 -13.92 6.34
N ASP A 325 -10.59 -14.52 5.95
CA ASP A 325 -11.06 -14.58 4.57
C ASP A 325 -11.89 -13.35 4.23
N PHE A 326 -11.63 -12.76 3.07
CA PHE A 326 -12.51 -11.78 2.44
C PHE A 326 -13.67 -12.55 1.79
N VAL A 327 -14.88 -12.42 2.31
CA VAL A 327 -16.04 -13.24 1.96
C VAL A 327 -16.95 -12.56 0.95
N GLY A 328 -17.22 -11.26 1.11
CA GLY A 328 -18.09 -10.52 0.23
C GLY A 328 -17.94 -9.02 0.32
N LEU A 329 -18.47 -8.34 -0.69
CA LEU A 329 -18.51 -6.88 -0.77
C LEU A 329 -19.97 -6.44 -1.01
N ILE A 330 -20.48 -5.55 -0.17
CA ILE A 330 -21.78 -4.93 -0.38
C ILE A 330 -21.66 -3.92 -1.52
N LEU A 331 -22.46 -4.10 -2.57
CA LEU A 331 -22.47 -3.23 -3.73
C LEU A 331 -23.48 -2.08 -3.55
N PRO A 332 -23.27 -0.93 -4.23
CA PRO A 332 -24.30 0.09 -4.34
C PRO A 332 -25.58 -0.49 -4.94
N SER A 333 -26.75 -0.07 -4.42
CA SER A 333 -28.06 -0.40 -4.95
C SER A 333 -28.89 0.87 -4.99
N GLU A 334 -29.70 1.03 -6.03
CA GLU A 334 -30.72 2.09 -6.15
C GLU A 334 -32.03 1.68 -5.48
N GLU A 335 -32.20 0.38 -5.22
CA GLU A 335 -33.34 -0.21 -4.54
C GLU A 335 -33.02 -0.46 -3.06
N GLU A 336 -34.02 -0.61 -2.20
CA GLU A 336 -33.87 -1.03 -0.81
C GLU A 336 -33.45 -2.51 -0.66
N THR A 337 -32.50 -2.94 -1.51
CA THR A 337 -32.01 -4.31 -1.54
C THR A 337 -30.52 -4.35 -1.19
N THR A 338 -30.11 -5.28 -0.34
CA THR A 338 -28.70 -5.51 -0.03
C THR A 338 -28.09 -6.43 -1.09
N ARG A 339 -27.31 -5.85 -2.00
CA ARG A 339 -26.58 -6.59 -3.04
C ARG A 339 -25.19 -6.96 -2.52
N VAL A 340 -24.89 -8.25 -2.49
CA VAL A 340 -23.59 -8.76 -2.06
C VAL A 340 -22.86 -9.43 -3.22
N GLN A 341 -21.62 -8.99 -3.50
CA GLN A 341 -20.74 -9.68 -4.44
C GLN A 341 -19.88 -10.68 -3.69
N GLN A 342 -19.95 -11.94 -4.07
CA GLN A 342 -19.16 -13.02 -3.50
C GLN A 342 -17.67 -12.84 -3.79
N ARG A 343 -16.83 -13.02 -2.75
CA ARG A 343 -15.37 -13.02 -2.83
C ARG A 343 -14.76 -14.33 -2.33
N ASN A 344 -15.48 -15.03 -1.50
CA ASN A 344 -15.24 -16.38 -1.05
C ASN A 344 -16.57 -17.04 -0.74
N HIS A 345 -16.62 -18.37 -0.75
CA HIS A 345 -17.86 -19.12 -0.50
C HIS A 345 -18.46 -18.80 0.87
N PHE A 346 -19.76 -18.54 0.93
CA PHE A 346 -20.53 -18.39 2.17
C PHE A 346 -21.96 -18.94 1.98
N LYS A 347 -22.69 -19.10 3.11
CA LYS A 347 -24.03 -19.69 3.09
C LYS A 347 -25.02 -18.96 4.00
N VAL A 348 -26.30 -19.18 3.76
CA VAL A 348 -27.39 -18.72 4.62
C VAL A 348 -27.20 -19.26 6.04
N GLY A 349 -27.44 -18.41 7.05
CA GLY A 349 -27.28 -18.72 8.47
C GLY A 349 -25.83 -18.67 8.97
N GLU A 350 -24.85 -18.36 8.13
CA GLU A 350 -23.47 -18.17 8.55
C GLU A 350 -23.29 -16.81 9.24
N THR A 351 -22.56 -16.79 10.35
CA THR A 351 -22.19 -15.52 11.00
C THR A 351 -20.92 -14.97 10.38
N LEU A 352 -21.00 -13.75 9.89
CA LEU A 352 -19.87 -13.01 9.30
C LEU A 352 -19.59 -11.74 10.10
N GLU A 353 -18.36 -11.28 10.05
CA GLU A 353 -17.96 -9.96 10.52
C GLU A 353 -18.02 -8.97 9.36
N TYR A 354 -18.52 -7.77 9.63
CA TYR A 354 -18.52 -6.67 8.66
C TYR A 354 -17.54 -5.55 9.07
N LEU A 355 -17.01 -4.85 8.07
CA LEU A 355 -16.25 -3.61 8.22
C LEU A 355 -16.83 -2.58 7.26
N THR A 356 -17.40 -1.49 7.80
CA THR A 356 -17.99 -0.41 7.01
C THR A 356 -16.94 0.59 6.51
N PRO A 357 -17.24 1.41 5.49
CA PRO A 357 -16.36 2.52 5.09
C PRO A 357 -16.05 3.54 6.20
N LYS A 358 -16.91 3.66 7.22
CA LYS A 358 -16.64 4.47 8.42
C LYS A 358 -15.73 3.76 9.43
N GLY A 359 -15.35 2.52 9.14
CA GLY A 359 -14.52 1.69 9.99
C GLY A 359 -15.30 1.02 11.14
N ASP A 360 -16.63 1.01 11.11
CA ASP A 360 -17.42 0.29 12.12
C ASP A 360 -17.32 -1.22 11.85
N VAL A 361 -17.15 -1.98 12.92
CA VAL A 361 -17.01 -3.44 12.90
C VAL A 361 -18.11 -4.08 13.74
N GLY A 362 -18.68 -5.16 13.26
CA GLY A 362 -19.66 -5.94 14.01
C GLY A 362 -19.93 -7.27 13.35
N LEU A 363 -20.84 -8.03 13.93
CA LEU A 363 -21.25 -9.35 13.44
C LEU A 363 -22.69 -9.30 12.92
N PHE A 364 -22.97 -10.10 11.90
CA PHE A 364 -24.33 -10.32 11.43
C PHE A 364 -24.48 -11.76 10.93
N THR A 365 -25.72 -12.22 10.82
CA THR A 365 -26.02 -13.54 10.26
C THR A 365 -26.53 -13.36 8.83
N VAL A 366 -25.96 -14.12 7.90
CA VAL A 366 -26.36 -14.12 6.49
C VAL A 366 -27.83 -14.58 6.37
N GLY A 367 -28.67 -13.70 5.86
CA GLY A 367 -30.07 -13.99 5.63
C GLY A 367 -30.31 -14.78 4.33
N PRO A 368 -31.57 -14.96 3.93
CA PRO A 368 -31.94 -15.58 2.67
C PRO A 368 -31.25 -14.91 1.48
N LEU A 369 -30.81 -15.72 0.52
CA LEU A 369 -30.09 -15.28 -0.68
C LEU A 369 -30.93 -15.56 -1.92
N THR A 370 -30.88 -14.65 -2.89
CA THR A 370 -31.48 -14.81 -4.21
C THR A 370 -30.39 -14.53 -5.27
N ASN A 371 -30.30 -15.41 -6.27
CA ASN A 371 -29.36 -15.25 -7.38
C ASN A 371 -29.86 -14.22 -8.43
N GLY A 372 -29.05 -13.98 -9.47
CA GLY A 372 -29.36 -13.03 -10.53
C GLY A 372 -30.59 -13.44 -11.41
N GLU A 373 -31.04 -14.68 -11.30
CA GLU A 373 -32.21 -15.22 -12.01
C GLU A 373 -33.51 -15.13 -11.17
N GLY A 374 -33.38 -14.62 -9.93
CA GLY A 374 -34.51 -14.50 -8.99
C GLY A 374 -34.79 -15.78 -8.18
N GLU A 375 -33.91 -16.77 -8.24
CA GLU A 375 -34.11 -18.04 -7.54
C GLU A 375 -33.48 -17.97 -6.13
N ALA A 376 -34.18 -18.56 -5.14
CA ALA A 376 -33.66 -18.70 -3.80
C ALA A 376 -32.50 -19.73 -3.76
N VAL A 377 -31.37 -19.34 -3.15
CA VAL A 377 -30.18 -20.19 -3.02
C VAL A 377 -29.72 -20.24 -1.57
N ASP A 378 -29.16 -21.38 -1.16
CA ASP A 378 -28.67 -21.60 0.21
C ASP A 378 -27.22 -21.15 0.44
N ARG A 379 -26.50 -20.84 -0.64
CA ARG A 379 -25.06 -20.47 -0.63
C ARG A 379 -24.66 -19.64 -1.82
N ALA A 380 -23.49 -19.00 -1.73
CA ALA A 380 -22.83 -18.24 -2.78
C ALA A 380 -21.58 -19.00 -3.28
N PRO A 381 -21.67 -19.92 -4.25
CA PRO A 381 -20.57 -20.78 -4.66
C PRO A 381 -19.64 -20.17 -5.71
N HIS A 382 -20.12 -19.19 -6.49
CA HIS A 382 -19.43 -18.72 -7.68
C HIS A 382 -18.66 -17.42 -7.44
N PRO A 383 -17.36 -17.35 -7.81
CA PRO A 383 -16.56 -16.13 -7.66
C PRO A 383 -17.19 -14.93 -8.40
N LEU A 384 -17.24 -13.79 -7.70
CA LEU A 384 -17.79 -12.52 -8.19
C LEU A 384 -19.30 -12.53 -8.51
N GLU A 385 -20.01 -13.60 -8.22
CA GLU A 385 -21.46 -13.64 -8.33
C GLU A 385 -22.08 -12.55 -7.46
N VAL A 386 -23.10 -11.87 -7.98
CA VAL A 386 -23.88 -10.87 -7.26
C VAL A 386 -25.21 -11.48 -6.84
N LEU A 387 -25.44 -11.50 -5.53
CA LEU A 387 -26.66 -12.01 -4.92
C LEU A 387 -27.41 -10.87 -4.22
N ILE A 388 -28.71 -11.03 -4.09
CA ILE A 388 -29.54 -10.21 -3.21
C ILE A 388 -29.65 -10.94 -1.88
N MET A 389 -29.28 -10.24 -0.80
CA MET A 389 -29.36 -10.76 0.56
C MET A 389 -30.47 -10.04 1.33
N GLN A 390 -31.38 -10.80 1.91
CA GLN A 390 -32.35 -10.26 2.85
C GLN A 390 -31.68 -10.08 4.22
N THR A 391 -31.74 -8.89 4.77
CA THR A 391 -31.17 -8.57 6.09
C THR A 391 -31.96 -7.45 6.74
N GLU A 392 -32.16 -7.54 8.06
CA GLU A 392 -32.75 -6.47 8.86
C GLU A 392 -31.71 -5.37 9.20
N MET A 393 -30.43 -5.66 8.97
CA MET A 393 -29.33 -4.73 9.22
C MET A 393 -29.07 -3.89 7.99
N GLU A 394 -29.01 -2.59 8.13
CA GLU A 394 -28.55 -1.68 7.08
C GLU A 394 -27.01 -1.80 6.96
N LEU A 395 -26.56 -2.42 5.88
CA LEU A 395 -25.16 -2.52 5.52
C LEU A 395 -24.83 -1.51 4.40
N PRO A 396 -24.11 -0.43 4.69
CA PRO A 396 -23.78 0.57 3.68
C PRO A 396 -23.04 -0.05 2.48
N ALA A 397 -23.22 0.54 1.30
CA ALA A 397 -22.44 0.17 0.11
C ALA A 397 -20.92 0.20 0.41
N TYR A 398 -20.20 -0.72 -0.22
CA TYR A 398 -18.77 -0.96 -0.02
C TYR A 398 -18.39 -1.50 1.36
N THR A 399 -19.33 -1.97 2.17
CA THR A 399 -19.03 -2.74 3.39
C THR A 399 -18.38 -4.07 3.02
N ILE A 400 -17.26 -4.37 3.68
CA ILE A 400 -16.54 -5.64 3.56
C ILE A 400 -17.18 -6.67 4.50
N LEU A 401 -17.41 -7.87 3.99
CA LEU A 401 -17.82 -9.04 4.75
C LEU A 401 -16.64 -10.00 4.83
N ARG A 402 -16.35 -10.48 6.04
CA ARG A 402 -15.19 -11.34 6.31
C ARG A 402 -15.48 -12.34 7.42
N ARG A 403 -14.65 -13.35 7.52
CA ARG A 403 -14.68 -14.31 8.62
C ARG A 403 -13.28 -14.77 8.97
N ARG A 404 -13.09 -15.34 10.17
CA ARG A 404 -11.84 -16.00 10.53
C ARG A 404 -11.60 -17.18 9.58
N ALA A 405 -10.39 -17.30 9.05
CA ALA A 405 -10.01 -18.39 8.16
C ALA A 405 -10.09 -19.74 8.87
N LYS A 406 -10.59 -20.78 8.18
CA LYS A 406 -10.78 -22.11 8.77
C LYS A 406 -9.47 -22.88 9.00
N HIS A 407 -8.35 -22.36 8.45
CA HIS A 407 -7.04 -22.98 8.50
C HIS A 407 -5.98 -21.91 8.86
N GLY A 408 -6.10 -21.36 10.06
CA GLY A 408 -5.13 -20.45 10.64
C GLY A 408 -4.58 -21.03 11.94
#